data_60804e289d767ac8c725b5c585172337
#
_entry.id   60804e289d767ac8c725b5c585172337
#
_cell.length_a   1.000
_cell.length_b   1.000
_cell.length_c   1.000
_cell.angle_alpha   90.00
_cell.angle_beta   90.00
_cell.angle_gamma   90.00
#
_symmetry.space_group_name_H-M   'P 1'
#
loop_
_entity.id
_entity.type
_entity.pdbx_description
1 polymer ?
#
loop_
_entity_poly.entity_id
_entity_poly.type
_entity_poly.pdbx_seq_one_letter_code
_entity_poly.pdbx_strand_id
1 'polypeptide(L)'
;LVGSEMCIRDSNTMKFSLTGARSMTLDFLKKFNVPVLQAYTLLTPYENWRDDFEGMNAMEVSISVTMPEFDGAIHGVPIANKKLLENGDVRYLPINERIVRMVNKARKWAVLRRKKNADKKVAIIFHNYPPRNSNIGSAVGLDTIESIRLVLQALRERGYKVDTIPEDGKEFINELTANATNDRALLTEKQLAAANKLSGADYRKFFELQEEGVKAQLVKDLSLIHI
;
A
#
# COMPACT_ATOMS: atom_id res chain seq x y z
N LEU A 1 8.71 -22.40 -9.10
CA LEU A 1 8.02 -22.99 -7.94
C LEU A 1 7.20 -21.97 -7.14
N VAL A 2 6.45 -21.15 -7.85
CA VAL A 2 5.51 -20.20 -7.23
C VAL A 2 4.07 -20.63 -7.53
N GLY A 3 3.92 -21.73 -8.23
CA GLY A 3 2.68 -22.11 -8.89
C GLY A 3 1.54 -22.62 -7.99
N SER A 4 1.78 -23.02 -6.75
CA SER A 4 0.71 -23.56 -5.91
C SER A 4 0.17 -22.60 -4.85
N GLU A 5 0.82 -21.45 -4.63
CA GLU A 5 0.49 -20.57 -3.52
C GLU A 5 0.07 -19.15 -3.93
N MET A 6 0.26 -18.79 -5.19
CA MET A 6 -0.16 -17.49 -5.73
C MET A 6 -0.52 -17.57 -7.19
N CYS A 7 -1.63 -16.95 -7.56
CA CYS A 7 -2.00 -16.72 -8.95
C CYS A 7 -1.59 -15.30 -9.35
N ILE A 8 -0.83 -15.18 -10.44
CA ILE A 8 -0.60 -13.92 -11.13
C ILE A 8 -1.56 -13.89 -12.31
N ARG A 9 -2.44 -12.91 -12.33
CA ARG A 9 -3.44 -12.76 -13.39
C ARG A 9 -2.93 -11.79 -14.44
N ASP A 10 -2.97 -12.21 -15.69
CA ASP A 10 -2.71 -11.35 -16.84
C ASP A 10 -3.99 -10.59 -17.22
N SER A 11 -3.85 -9.33 -17.62
CA SER A 11 -4.94 -8.45 -18.05
C SER A 11 -5.75 -8.98 -19.22
N ASN A 12 -5.21 -9.93 -19.98
CA ASN A 12 -5.92 -10.56 -21.09
C ASN A 12 -6.97 -11.59 -20.67
N THR A 13 -7.09 -11.89 -19.38
CA THR A 13 -8.09 -12.83 -18.84
C THR A 13 -9.29 -12.11 -18.23
N MET A 14 -9.62 -10.92 -18.69
CA MET A 14 -10.84 -10.23 -18.28
C MET A 14 -12.07 -11.05 -18.67
N LYS A 15 -12.58 -11.82 -17.75
CA LYS A 15 -13.95 -12.34 -17.82
C LYS A 15 -14.84 -11.44 -17.00
N PHE A 16 -15.19 -10.34 -17.61
CA PHE A 16 -16.14 -9.40 -17.08
C PHE A 16 -17.53 -10.00 -17.11
N SER A 17 -18.16 -10.17 -15.98
CA SER A 17 -19.59 -10.39 -15.96
C SER A 17 -20.31 -9.05 -15.85
N LEU A 18 -20.41 -8.31 -16.94
CA LEU A 18 -21.36 -7.20 -17.09
C LEU A 18 -22.83 -7.63 -16.89
N THR A 19 -23.10 -8.93 -16.85
CA THR A 19 -24.45 -9.50 -16.81
C THR A 19 -24.82 -10.10 -15.46
N GLY A 20 -24.00 -9.91 -14.40
CA GLY A 20 -24.31 -10.48 -13.09
C GLY A 20 -24.14 -12.00 -12.96
N ALA A 21 -23.76 -12.70 -14.02
CA ALA A 21 -23.44 -14.12 -13.96
C ALA A 21 -22.09 -14.30 -13.23
N ARG A 22 -22.10 -14.95 -12.07
CA ARG A 22 -20.87 -15.33 -11.36
C ARG A 22 -19.95 -16.09 -12.30
N SER A 23 -18.79 -15.53 -12.58
CA SER A 23 -17.81 -16.21 -13.42
C SER A 23 -17.33 -17.48 -12.72
N MET A 24 -17.44 -18.63 -13.40
CA MET A 24 -16.88 -19.90 -12.92
C MET A 24 -15.40 -19.79 -12.54
N THR A 25 -14.69 -18.82 -13.11
CA THR A 25 -13.27 -18.53 -12.84
C THR A 25 -13.04 -18.02 -11.42
N LEU A 26 -13.93 -17.19 -10.87
CA LEU A 26 -13.81 -16.67 -9.50
C LEU A 26 -13.97 -17.78 -8.46
N ASP A 27 -14.94 -18.67 -8.64
CA ASP A 27 -15.16 -19.77 -7.71
C ASP A 27 -14.02 -20.79 -7.76
N PHE A 28 -13.38 -20.95 -8.92
CA PHE A 28 -12.17 -21.75 -9.04
C PHE A 28 -10.99 -21.11 -8.29
N LEU A 29 -10.77 -19.81 -8.45
CA LEU A 29 -9.69 -19.09 -7.75
C LEU A 29 -9.87 -19.11 -6.23
N LYS A 30 -11.10 -19.02 -5.73
CA LYS A 30 -11.41 -19.13 -4.29
C LYS A 30 -10.96 -20.45 -3.68
N LYS A 31 -11.00 -21.55 -4.43
CA LYS A 31 -10.57 -22.88 -3.96
C LYS A 31 -9.08 -22.92 -3.58
N PHE A 32 -8.25 -22.10 -4.19
CA PHE A 32 -6.82 -22.03 -3.84
C PHE A 32 -6.55 -21.29 -2.53
N ASN A 33 -7.50 -20.45 -2.08
CA ASN A 33 -7.33 -19.64 -0.87
C ASN A 33 -5.98 -18.89 -0.83
N VAL A 34 -5.63 -18.26 -1.95
CA VAL A 34 -4.39 -17.49 -2.12
C VAL A 34 -4.69 -16.11 -2.70
N PRO A 35 -3.85 -15.10 -2.44
CA PRO A 35 -3.98 -13.79 -3.08
C PRO A 35 -3.83 -13.91 -4.59
N VAL A 36 -4.69 -13.19 -5.33
CA VAL A 36 -4.58 -13.05 -6.78
C VAL A 36 -3.93 -11.70 -7.07
N LEU A 37 -2.74 -11.71 -7.63
CA LEU A 37 -2.01 -10.49 -7.98
C LEU A 37 -2.28 -10.15 -9.45
N GLN A 38 -2.58 -8.87 -9.71
CA GLN A 38 -2.82 -8.38 -11.07
C GLN A 38 -1.53 -7.90 -11.70
N ALA A 39 -1.13 -8.55 -12.80
CA ALA A 39 -0.10 -8.06 -13.72
C ALA A 39 -0.78 -7.59 -15.00
N TYR A 40 -0.43 -6.41 -15.51
CA TYR A 40 -1.05 -5.87 -16.70
C TYR A 40 -0.07 -5.15 -17.63
N THR A 41 -0.50 -4.93 -18.86
CA THR A 41 0.24 -4.16 -19.86
C THR A 41 -0.31 -2.74 -19.91
N LEU A 42 0.56 -1.74 -19.89
CA LEU A 42 0.18 -0.34 -20.12
C LEU A 42 -0.31 -0.16 -21.55
N LEU A 43 -1.40 0.57 -21.71
CA LEU A 43 -1.89 1.04 -23.01
C LEU A 43 -1.23 2.36 -23.41
N THR A 44 -0.91 3.18 -22.40
CA THR A 44 -0.14 4.42 -22.53
C THR A 44 1.35 4.08 -22.77
N PRO A 45 2.08 4.82 -23.63
CA PRO A 45 3.53 4.67 -23.76
C PRO A 45 4.24 4.80 -22.41
N TYR A 46 5.31 4.00 -22.23
CA TYR A 46 6.00 3.93 -20.93
C TYR A 46 6.53 5.28 -20.46
N GLU A 47 7.11 6.05 -21.37
CA GLU A 47 7.69 7.36 -21.09
C GLU A 47 6.62 8.34 -20.58
N ASN A 48 5.47 8.37 -21.22
CA ASN A 48 4.35 9.22 -20.81
C ASN A 48 3.84 8.81 -19.41
N TRP A 49 3.64 7.51 -19.21
CA TRP A 49 3.18 6.99 -17.90
C TRP A 49 4.18 7.26 -16.77
N ARG A 50 5.49 7.16 -17.05
CA ARG A 50 6.52 7.38 -16.06
C ARG A 50 6.64 8.84 -15.64
N ASP A 51 6.52 9.75 -16.61
CA ASP A 51 6.82 11.17 -16.46
C ASP A 51 5.57 12.01 -16.16
N ASP A 52 4.38 11.40 -16.26
CA ASP A 52 3.10 12.05 -15.96
C ASP A 52 2.65 11.75 -14.53
N PHE A 53 2.28 12.79 -13.78
CA PHE A 53 1.72 12.66 -12.43
C PHE A 53 0.37 11.93 -12.40
N GLU A 54 -0.42 12.00 -13.46
CA GLU A 54 -1.69 11.27 -13.60
C GLU A 54 -1.43 9.78 -13.85
N GLY A 55 -0.29 9.42 -14.43
CA GLY A 55 0.09 8.05 -14.73
C GLY A 55 -0.80 7.42 -15.80
N MET A 56 -1.75 6.59 -15.40
CA MET A 56 -2.73 5.97 -16.31
C MET A 56 -3.99 6.82 -16.43
N ASN A 57 -4.56 6.88 -17.64
CA ASN A 57 -5.87 7.50 -17.81
C ASN A 57 -7.01 6.73 -17.14
N ALA A 58 -8.16 7.36 -16.92
CA ALA A 58 -9.29 6.78 -16.19
C ALA A 58 -9.81 5.46 -16.80
N MET A 59 -9.80 5.33 -18.11
CA MET A 59 -10.23 4.11 -18.80
C MET A 59 -9.24 2.97 -18.55
N GLU A 60 -7.96 3.24 -18.62
CA GLU A 60 -6.90 2.27 -18.37
C GLU A 60 -6.91 1.79 -16.90
N VAL A 61 -7.09 2.72 -15.94
CA VAL A 61 -7.28 2.38 -14.53
C VAL A 61 -8.49 1.48 -14.33
N SER A 62 -9.63 1.84 -14.93
CA SER A 62 -10.86 1.05 -14.84
C SER A 62 -10.64 -0.40 -15.28
N ILE A 63 -10.05 -0.57 -16.46
CA ILE A 63 -9.89 -1.90 -17.09
C ILE A 63 -8.78 -2.72 -16.39
N SER A 64 -7.65 -2.09 -16.09
CA SER A 64 -6.45 -2.81 -15.64
C SER A 64 -6.35 -2.97 -14.13
N VAL A 65 -7.04 -2.12 -13.37
CA VAL A 65 -6.98 -2.11 -11.90
C VAL A 65 -8.36 -2.34 -11.29
N THR A 66 -9.32 -1.41 -11.51
CA THR A 66 -10.59 -1.41 -10.78
C THR A 66 -11.41 -2.67 -11.04
N MET A 67 -11.55 -3.04 -12.30
CA MET A 67 -12.33 -4.23 -12.68
C MET A 67 -11.73 -5.53 -12.14
N PRO A 68 -10.41 -5.78 -12.25
CA PRO A 68 -9.80 -6.93 -11.58
C PRO A 68 -9.93 -6.93 -10.06
N GLU A 69 -9.94 -5.75 -9.42
CA GLU A 69 -10.15 -5.66 -7.98
C GLU A 69 -11.55 -6.06 -7.56
N PHE A 70 -12.59 -5.74 -8.35
CA PHE A 70 -13.94 -6.28 -8.13
C PHE A 70 -13.99 -7.80 -8.20
N ASP A 71 -13.12 -8.40 -9.00
CA ASP A 71 -12.94 -9.85 -9.09
C ASP A 71 -12.02 -10.44 -7.99
N GLY A 72 -11.57 -9.61 -7.05
CA GLY A 72 -10.73 -10.02 -5.93
C GLY A 72 -9.24 -10.03 -6.22
N ALA A 73 -8.80 -9.48 -7.34
CA ALA A 73 -7.37 -9.26 -7.58
C ALA A 73 -6.87 -8.09 -6.71
N ILE A 74 -5.60 -8.16 -6.33
CA ILE A 74 -4.95 -7.14 -5.50
C ILE A 74 -3.61 -6.71 -6.10
N HIS A 75 -3.15 -5.52 -5.73
CA HIS A 75 -1.81 -5.02 -6.03
C HIS A 75 -1.48 -5.01 -7.53
N GLY A 76 -2.31 -4.36 -8.35
CA GLY A 76 -2.03 -4.18 -9.76
C GLY A 76 -0.62 -3.60 -10.02
N VAL A 77 0.14 -4.24 -10.93
CA VAL A 77 1.48 -3.80 -11.32
C VAL A 77 1.60 -3.84 -12.84
N PRO A 78 1.94 -2.74 -13.52
CA PRO A 78 2.26 -2.76 -14.94
C PRO A 78 3.59 -3.49 -15.14
N ILE A 79 3.60 -4.53 -15.96
CA ILE A 79 4.80 -5.34 -16.24
C ILE A 79 5.31 -5.22 -17.67
N ALA A 80 4.50 -4.65 -18.53
CA ALA A 80 4.83 -4.40 -19.93
C ALA A 80 4.15 -3.14 -20.45
N ASN A 81 4.62 -2.61 -21.55
CA ASN A 81 4.01 -1.51 -22.29
C ASN A 81 3.90 -1.83 -23.78
N LYS A 82 2.99 -1.14 -24.44
CA LYS A 82 2.88 -1.16 -25.90
C LYS A 82 3.82 -0.13 -26.51
N LYS A 83 4.55 -0.55 -27.54
CA LYS A 83 5.32 0.33 -28.42
C LYS A 83 4.85 0.17 -29.84
N LEU A 84 4.44 1.27 -30.46
CA LEU A 84 4.15 1.32 -31.89
C LEU A 84 5.49 1.48 -32.64
N LEU A 85 5.74 0.60 -33.60
CA LEU A 85 6.91 0.65 -34.44
C LEU A 85 6.64 1.51 -35.68
N GLU A 86 7.69 1.98 -36.35
CA GLU A 86 7.61 2.82 -37.56
C GLU A 86 6.83 2.16 -38.70
N ASN A 87 6.86 0.82 -38.77
CA ASN A 87 6.09 0.05 -39.76
C ASN A 87 4.61 -0.17 -39.41
N GLY A 88 4.13 0.43 -38.31
CA GLY A 88 2.75 0.31 -37.84
C GLY A 88 2.47 -0.91 -36.94
N ASP A 89 3.44 -1.79 -36.74
CA ASP A 89 3.30 -2.94 -35.85
C ASP A 89 3.31 -2.50 -34.39
N VAL A 90 2.62 -3.29 -33.54
CA VAL A 90 2.64 -3.13 -32.09
C VAL A 90 3.53 -4.17 -31.47
N ARG A 91 4.52 -3.75 -30.71
CA ARG A 91 5.36 -4.63 -29.88
C ARG A 91 5.10 -4.41 -28.41
N TYR A 92 5.03 -5.50 -27.67
CA TYR A 92 4.98 -5.46 -26.20
C TYR A 92 6.38 -5.54 -25.64
N LEU A 93 6.77 -4.57 -24.84
CA LEU A 93 8.09 -4.48 -24.22
C LEU A 93 7.98 -4.68 -22.70
N PRO A 94 8.83 -5.52 -22.09
CA PRO A 94 8.81 -5.72 -20.65
C PRO A 94 9.33 -4.49 -19.91
N ILE A 95 8.75 -4.22 -18.74
CA ILE A 95 9.25 -3.24 -17.79
C ILE A 95 9.96 -4.01 -16.67
N ASN A 96 11.25 -4.25 -16.83
CA ASN A 96 12.03 -5.17 -16.00
C ASN A 96 11.95 -4.85 -14.51
N GLU A 97 12.06 -3.58 -14.10
CA GLU A 97 11.94 -3.16 -12.71
C GLU A 97 10.57 -3.53 -12.11
N ARG A 98 9.51 -3.41 -12.89
CA ARG A 98 8.14 -3.72 -12.48
C ARG A 98 7.91 -5.22 -12.39
N ILE A 99 8.51 -5.99 -13.27
CA ILE A 99 8.51 -7.46 -13.18
C ILE A 99 9.18 -7.90 -11.88
N VAL A 100 10.37 -7.36 -11.57
CA VAL A 100 11.06 -7.64 -10.30
C VAL A 100 10.20 -7.25 -9.11
N ARG A 101 9.54 -6.08 -9.15
CA ARG A 101 8.62 -5.63 -8.11
C ARG A 101 7.45 -6.60 -7.94
N MET A 102 6.85 -7.08 -9.03
CA MET A 102 5.74 -8.05 -8.99
C MET A 102 6.18 -9.36 -8.37
N VAL A 103 7.30 -9.92 -8.81
CA VAL A 103 7.86 -11.17 -8.26
C VAL A 103 8.17 -11.02 -6.77
N ASN A 104 8.74 -9.89 -6.35
CA ASN A 104 9.02 -9.62 -4.94
C ASN A 104 7.74 -9.49 -4.10
N LYS A 105 6.68 -8.87 -4.63
CA LYS A 105 5.36 -8.86 -3.96
C LYS A 105 4.83 -10.28 -3.78
N ALA A 106 4.85 -11.07 -4.85
CA ALA A 106 4.44 -12.46 -4.83
C ALA A 106 5.19 -13.27 -3.76
N ARG A 107 6.51 -13.14 -3.74
CA ARG A 107 7.36 -13.78 -2.73
C ARG A 107 7.01 -13.35 -1.30
N LYS A 108 6.78 -12.05 -1.08
CA LYS A 108 6.41 -11.53 0.25
C LYS A 108 5.08 -12.11 0.74
N TRP A 109 4.08 -12.25 -0.12
CA TRP A 109 2.81 -12.88 0.22
C TRP A 109 2.98 -14.37 0.57
N ALA A 110 3.80 -15.10 -0.20
CA ALA A 110 4.10 -16.51 0.10
C ALA A 110 4.79 -16.67 1.48
N VAL A 111 5.78 -15.81 1.77
CA VAL A 111 6.46 -15.80 3.07
C VAL A 111 5.49 -15.44 4.19
N LEU A 112 4.65 -14.42 4.01
CA LEU A 112 3.67 -13.99 5.01
C LEU A 112 2.68 -15.12 5.37
N ARG A 113 2.23 -15.88 4.37
CA ARG A 113 1.33 -17.02 4.58
C ARG A 113 1.94 -18.09 5.48
N ARG A 114 3.24 -18.39 5.31
CA ARG A 114 3.97 -19.41 6.09
C ARG A 114 4.41 -18.93 7.46
N LYS A 115 4.41 -17.62 7.68
CA LYS A 115 4.85 -17.03 8.92
C LYS A 115 3.84 -17.29 10.04
N LYS A 116 4.31 -17.73 11.21
CA LYS A 116 3.44 -17.88 12.39
C LYS A 116 2.85 -16.52 12.79
N ASN A 117 1.64 -16.50 13.29
CA ASN A 117 0.97 -15.26 13.66
C ASN A 117 1.77 -14.47 14.72
N ALA A 118 2.39 -15.16 15.68
CA ALA A 118 3.25 -14.52 16.68
C ALA A 118 4.48 -13.80 16.11
N ASP A 119 4.90 -14.13 14.87
CA ASP A 119 6.06 -13.51 14.22
C ASP A 119 5.66 -12.45 13.21
N LYS A 120 4.37 -12.28 12.94
CA LYS A 120 3.84 -11.25 12.04
C LYS A 120 3.83 -9.89 12.75
N LYS A 121 4.20 -8.85 12.01
CA LYS A 121 4.09 -7.46 12.45
C LYS A 121 2.96 -6.80 11.69
N VAL A 122 2.01 -6.23 12.42
CA VAL A 122 0.85 -5.50 11.86
C VAL A 122 1.01 -4.04 12.24
N ALA A 123 0.85 -3.13 11.28
CA ALA A 123 0.77 -1.70 11.52
C ALA A 123 -0.66 -1.24 11.23
N ILE A 124 -1.27 -0.57 12.17
CA ILE A 124 -2.58 0.06 12.03
C ILE A 124 -2.34 1.57 12.01
N ILE A 125 -2.74 2.23 10.92
CA ILE A 125 -2.51 3.65 10.72
C ILE A 125 -3.84 4.38 10.84
N PHE A 126 -3.92 5.31 11.79
CA PHE A 126 -5.09 6.18 11.96
C PHE A 126 -5.01 7.39 11.05
N HIS A 127 -6.10 7.69 10.38
CA HIS A 127 -6.28 8.97 9.72
C HIS A 127 -6.42 10.08 10.77
N ASN A 128 -5.75 11.21 10.54
CA ASN A 128 -5.84 12.38 11.40
C ASN A 128 -5.74 13.66 10.55
N TYR A 129 -6.86 14.07 9.96
CA TYR A 129 -6.93 15.29 9.16
C TYR A 129 -8.25 16.03 9.38
N PRO A 130 -8.23 17.35 9.61
CA PRO A 130 -7.06 18.19 9.97
C PRO A 130 -6.32 17.66 11.20
N PRO A 131 -5.00 17.94 11.36
CA PRO A 131 -4.16 17.32 12.39
C PRO A 131 -4.50 17.87 13.80
N ARG A 132 -5.51 17.26 14.42
CA ARG A 132 -5.99 17.56 15.79
C ARG A 132 -6.25 16.27 16.53
N ASN A 133 -6.00 16.24 17.84
CA ASN A 133 -6.26 15.06 18.65
C ASN A 133 -7.74 14.60 18.59
N SER A 134 -8.68 15.53 18.45
CA SER A 134 -10.10 15.22 18.28
C SER A 134 -10.46 14.51 16.96
N ASN A 135 -9.55 14.54 16.00
CA ASN A 135 -9.78 13.97 14.66
C ASN A 135 -9.10 12.62 14.46
N ILE A 136 -8.39 12.10 15.48
CA ILE A 136 -7.72 10.80 15.39
C ILE A 136 -8.75 9.71 15.10
N GLY A 137 -8.59 9.04 13.96
CA GLY A 137 -9.48 7.97 13.53
C GLY A 137 -10.88 8.42 13.14
N SER A 138 -11.11 9.72 12.86
CA SER A 138 -12.44 10.20 12.47
C SER A 138 -12.89 9.56 11.16
N ALA A 139 -14.06 8.93 11.19
CA ALA A 139 -14.70 8.33 10.03
C ALA A 139 -16.23 8.42 10.19
N VAL A 140 -16.94 8.70 9.10
CA VAL A 140 -18.39 8.85 9.15
C VAL A 140 -19.06 7.52 9.48
N GLY A 141 -19.81 7.48 10.58
CA GLY A 141 -20.60 6.31 10.98
C GLY A 141 -19.78 5.15 11.57
N LEU A 142 -18.48 5.33 11.81
CA LEU A 142 -17.63 4.29 12.41
C LEU A 142 -17.07 4.77 13.75
N ASP A 143 -17.27 3.99 14.81
CA ASP A 143 -16.48 4.10 16.03
C ASP A 143 -15.12 3.42 15.79
N THR A 144 -14.17 4.21 15.29
CA THR A 144 -12.86 3.70 14.89
C THR A 144 -12.07 3.17 16.09
N ILE A 145 -12.14 3.85 17.23
CA ILE A 145 -11.36 3.50 18.43
C ILE A 145 -11.83 2.15 18.97
N GLU A 146 -13.14 1.98 19.15
CA GLU A 146 -13.69 0.70 19.61
C GLU A 146 -13.48 -0.40 18.57
N SER A 147 -13.63 -0.10 17.27
CA SER A 147 -13.37 -1.05 16.20
C SER A 147 -11.93 -1.59 16.26
N ILE A 148 -10.94 -0.72 16.50
CA ILE A 148 -9.54 -1.15 16.60
C ILE A 148 -9.31 -1.95 17.86
N ARG A 149 -9.93 -1.58 19.00
CA ARG A 149 -9.86 -2.35 20.23
C ARG A 149 -10.33 -3.79 20.01
N LEU A 150 -11.45 -3.97 19.32
CA LEU A 150 -11.97 -5.29 18.93
C LEU A 150 -11.03 -6.02 17.96
N VAL A 151 -10.41 -5.31 17.03
CA VAL A 151 -9.41 -5.89 16.12
C VAL A 151 -8.17 -6.37 16.90
N LEU A 152 -7.68 -5.61 17.87
CA LEU A 152 -6.56 -6.01 18.71
C LEU A 152 -6.90 -7.28 19.53
N GLN A 153 -8.10 -7.36 20.10
CA GLN A 153 -8.58 -8.57 20.78
C GLN A 153 -8.59 -9.77 19.82
N ALA A 154 -9.19 -9.62 18.64
CA ALA A 154 -9.25 -10.68 17.63
C ALA A 154 -7.86 -11.11 17.13
N LEU A 155 -6.90 -10.19 17.02
CA LEU A 155 -5.50 -10.51 16.70
C LEU A 155 -4.86 -11.33 17.82
N ARG A 156 -5.03 -10.92 19.09
CA ARG A 156 -4.52 -11.67 20.25
C ARG A 156 -5.06 -13.09 20.30
N GLU A 157 -6.37 -13.25 20.12
CA GLU A 157 -7.04 -14.56 20.08
C GLU A 157 -6.51 -15.48 18.98
N ARG A 158 -6.06 -14.89 17.85
CA ARG A 158 -5.44 -15.60 16.74
C ARG A 158 -3.93 -15.80 16.88
N GLY A 159 -3.37 -15.51 18.06
CA GLY A 159 -1.97 -15.75 18.39
C GLY A 159 -0.98 -14.72 17.83
N TYR A 160 -1.44 -13.53 17.47
CA TYR A 160 -0.53 -12.40 17.22
C TYR A 160 -0.02 -11.87 18.57
N LYS A 161 1.19 -11.32 18.56
CA LYS A 161 1.72 -10.62 19.73
C LYS A 161 1.02 -9.26 19.84
N VAL A 162 0.20 -9.13 20.87
CA VAL A 162 -0.46 -7.88 21.25
C VAL A 162 -0.21 -7.73 22.76
N ASP A 163 0.66 -6.81 23.13
CA ASP A 163 1.12 -6.66 24.52
C ASP A 163 -0.01 -6.11 25.40
N THR A 164 -0.53 -4.95 25.08
CA THR A 164 -1.62 -4.31 25.80
C THR A 164 -2.82 -4.08 24.88
N ILE A 165 -4.01 -4.09 25.46
CA ILE A 165 -5.25 -3.66 24.81
C ILE A 165 -5.89 -2.69 25.78
N PRO A 166 -6.06 -1.42 25.41
CA PRO A 166 -6.69 -0.43 26.27
C PRO A 166 -8.09 -0.86 26.73
N GLU A 167 -8.46 -0.55 27.94
CA GLU A 167 -9.74 -0.93 28.51
C GLU A 167 -10.91 -0.20 27.83
N ASP A 168 -10.68 1.08 27.52
CA ASP A 168 -11.66 1.93 26.86
C ASP A 168 -11.03 2.87 25.81
N GLY A 169 -11.89 3.61 25.11
CA GLY A 169 -11.45 4.54 24.07
C GLY A 169 -10.65 5.72 24.59
N LYS A 170 -10.88 6.16 25.83
CA LYS A 170 -10.15 7.26 26.44
C LYS A 170 -8.70 6.85 26.75
N GLU A 171 -8.52 5.69 27.34
CA GLU A 171 -7.19 5.11 27.59
C GLU A 171 -6.45 4.95 26.27
N PHE A 172 -7.14 4.44 25.23
CA PHE A 172 -6.54 4.24 23.92
C PHE A 172 -6.03 5.54 23.29
N ILE A 173 -6.82 6.62 23.30
CA ILE A 173 -6.38 7.92 22.80
C ILE A 173 -5.22 8.48 23.64
N ASN A 174 -5.25 8.31 24.94
CA ASN A 174 -4.16 8.73 25.83
C ASN A 174 -2.85 8.00 25.50
N GLU A 175 -2.89 6.70 25.27
CA GLU A 175 -1.71 5.92 24.85
C GLU A 175 -1.18 6.37 23.48
N LEU A 176 -2.07 6.58 22.49
CA LEU A 176 -1.68 7.04 21.15
C LEU A 176 -1.00 8.41 21.17
N THR A 177 -1.44 9.30 22.06
CA THR A 177 -0.93 10.67 22.13
C THR A 177 0.16 10.87 23.18
N ALA A 178 0.50 9.84 23.97
CA ALA A 178 1.46 9.94 25.07
C ALA A 178 2.88 10.33 24.61
N ASN A 179 3.33 9.83 23.47
CA ASN A 179 4.69 10.03 22.98
C ASN A 179 4.82 11.20 22.02
N ALA A 180 3.85 11.36 21.12
CA ALA A 180 3.81 12.46 20.15
C ALA A 180 2.40 12.65 19.60
N THR A 181 2.09 13.85 19.13
CA THR A 181 0.84 14.15 18.45
C THR A 181 1.11 15.02 17.22
N ASN A 182 0.27 14.89 16.20
CA ASN A 182 0.27 15.78 15.03
C ASN A 182 -0.42 17.12 15.32
N ASP A 183 -1.08 17.25 16.47
CA ASP A 183 -1.67 18.49 16.94
C ASP A 183 -0.58 19.38 17.55
N ARG A 184 -0.09 20.33 16.75
CA ARG A 184 1.02 21.21 17.17
C ARG A 184 0.68 22.07 18.37
N ALA A 185 -0.60 22.43 18.57
CA ALA A 185 -1.04 23.25 19.69
C ALA A 185 -0.99 22.48 21.02
N LEU A 186 -1.05 21.16 20.98
CA LEU A 186 -1.03 20.28 22.16
C LEU A 186 0.31 19.55 22.32
N LEU A 187 1.28 19.78 21.43
CA LEU A 187 2.58 19.13 21.47
C LEU A 187 3.46 19.73 22.58
N THR A 188 3.76 18.93 23.58
CA THR A 188 4.55 19.35 24.74
C THR A 188 6.04 19.00 24.54
N GLU A 189 6.94 19.68 25.26
CA GLU A 189 8.37 19.35 25.27
C GLU A 189 8.64 17.93 25.72
N LYS A 190 7.85 17.40 26.67
CA LYS A 190 7.95 16.01 27.13
C LYS A 190 7.64 15.02 25.99
N GLN A 191 6.61 15.28 25.20
CA GLN A 191 6.25 14.45 24.04
C GLN A 191 7.31 14.54 22.95
N LEU A 192 7.84 15.75 22.67
CA LEU A 192 8.97 15.94 21.75
C LEU A 192 10.24 15.18 22.21
N ALA A 193 10.49 15.16 23.51
CA ALA A 193 11.61 14.40 24.07
C ALA A 193 11.45 12.89 23.92
N ALA A 194 10.22 12.38 24.06
CA ALA A 194 9.87 10.97 23.92
C ALA A 194 9.69 10.49 22.47
N ALA A 195 9.53 11.41 21.51
CA ALA A 195 9.32 11.05 20.12
C ALA A 195 10.56 10.39 19.51
N ASN A 196 10.34 9.47 18.58
CA ASN A 196 11.40 8.90 17.77
C ASN A 196 12.10 10.00 16.96
N LYS A 197 13.41 10.07 17.08
CA LYS A 197 14.23 11.08 16.41
C LYS A 197 15.05 10.42 15.31
N LEU A 198 15.06 11.04 14.16
CA LEU A 198 16.03 10.75 13.11
C LEU A 198 17.21 11.71 13.30
N SER A 199 18.44 11.19 13.42
CA SER A 199 19.62 12.06 13.52
C SER A 199 19.85 12.78 12.18
N GLY A 200 20.38 14.01 12.25
CA GLY A 200 20.75 14.74 11.03
C GLY A 200 21.79 14.01 10.18
N ALA A 201 22.64 13.19 10.81
CA ALA A 201 23.60 12.35 10.10
C ALA A 201 22.92 11.21 9.32
N ASP A 202 21.92 10.56 9.91
CA ASP A 202 21.18 9.49 9.23
C ASP A 202 20.25 10.05 8.14
N TYR A 203 19.66 11.24 8.38
CA TYR A 203 18.90 11.92 7.35
C TYR A 203 19.78 12.30 6.15
N ARG A 204 21.00 12.81 6.38
CA ARG A 204 21.95 13.11 5.30
C ARG A 204 22.31 11.88 4.48
N LYS A 205 22.57 10.75 5.12
CA LYS A 205 22.81 9.48 4.40
C LYS A 205 21.64 9.09 3.50
N PHE A 206 20.42 9.23 4.01
CA PHE A 206 19.21 8.99 3.21
C PHE A 206 19.10 9.97 2.06
N PHE A 207 19.34 11.28 2.30
CA PHE A 207 19.28 12.33 1.30
C PHE A 207 20.28 12.11 0.16
N GLU A 208 21.53 11.75 0.48
CA GLU A 208 22.57 11.48 -0.52
C GLU A 208 22.25 10.28 -1.44
N LEU A 209 21.42 9.37 -1.00
CA LEU A 209 20.97 8.21 -1.80
C LEU A 209 19.84 8.56 -2.78
N GLN A 210 19.28 9.77 -2.71
CA GLN A 210 18.21 10.17 -3.60
C GLN A 210 18.75 10.64 -4.95
N GLU A 211 17.90 10.52 -5.99
CA GLU A 211 18.19 11.06 -7.32
C GLU A 211 18.34 12.60 -7.26
N GLU A 212 19.19 13.18 -8.12
CA GLU A 212 19.48 14.62 -8.12
C GLU A 212 18.22 15.49 -8.27
N GLY A 213 17.26 15.07 -9.09
CA GLY A 213 15.97 15.76 -9.24
C GLY A 213 15.17 15.82 -7.93
N VAL A 214 15.18 14.73 -7.16
CA VAL A 214 14.50 14.64 -5.86
C VAL A 214 15.23 15.51 -4.83
N LYS A 215 16.56 15.49 -4.80
CA LYS A 215 17.37 16.37 -3.93
C LYS A 215 17.07 17.84 -4.20
N ALA A 216 17.09 18.23 -5.47
CA ALA A 216 16.81 19.61 -5.87
C ALA A 216 15.41 20.05 -5.44
N GLN A 217 14.40 19.19 -5.60
CA GLN A 217 13.03 19.48 -5.18
C GLN A 217 12.92 19.59 -3.66
N LEU A 218 13.52 18.68 -2.91
CA LEU A 218 13.53 18.72 -1.44
C LEU A 218 14.19 20.01 -0.92
N VAL A 219 15.32 20.40 -1.50
CA VAL A 219 16.01 21.65 -1.12
C VAL A 219 15.17 22.88 -1.45
N LYS A 220 14.50 22.87 -2.62
CA LYS A 220 13.62 23.96 -3.04
C LYS A 220 12.43 24.15 -2.10
N ASP A 221 11.76 23.03 -1.73
CA ASP A 221 10.49 23.08 -0.99
C ASP A 221 10.68 23.23 0.53
N LEU A 222 11.75 22.64 1.08
CA LEU A 222 11.98 22.57 2.51
C LEU A 222 13.09 23.52 2.99
N SER A 223 13.86 24.11 2.08
CA SER A 223 15.12 24.83 2.30
C SER A 223 16.19 24.01 3.04
N LEU A 224 17.46 24.45 2.93
CA LEU A 224 18.60 23.78 3.62
C LEU A 224 18.54 23.85 5.15
N ILE A 225 17.69 24.70 5.71
CA ILE A 225 17.55 24.86 7.18
C ILE A 225 16.89 23.64 7.82
N HIS A 226 16.15 22.87 7.07
CA HIS A 226 15.45 21.67 7.55
C HIS A 226 16.18 20.35 7.21
N ILE A 227 17.32 20.46 6.53
CA ILE A 227 18.22 19.35 6.19
C ILE A 227 19.50 19.48 7.03
#